data_29c74dd08eb2be21bd1d79a50fcd4a6c
#
_entry.id   29c74dd08eb2be21bd1d79a50fcd4a6c
#
_cell.length_a   1.000
_cell.length_b   1.000
_cell.length_c   1.000
_cell.angle_alpha   90.00
_cell.angle_beta   90.00
_cell.angle_gamma   90.00
#
_symmetry.space_group_name_H-M   'P 1'
#
loop_
_entity.id
_entity.type
_entity.pdbx_description
1 polymer ?
#
loop_
_entity_poly.entity_id
_entity_poly.type
_entity_poly.pdbx_seq_one_letter_code
_entity_poly.pdbx_strand_id
1 'polypeptide(L)'
;FDYNDKRIHIDDTQNNKEYFCPYCGAPLITKKGDVRQHHFAHKSNHLCSDTWERTKSYDISPWHNEWQECFPKDNQEVKLSLGETKHRADVLIGRTVVEFQHSIMPVKAFDDRNNFYFNLNYKVVWLFDLSDIVENGNLTYCSADDGLCFSWRNPKKAFNSYDVKTGCIDLFFQISNNESACIVRVSDVSESGFENFKSSALMSRNEFLEYVGLVGEICPAPDRTDLESNESYLRFKEKYSIVLNKQQERTIQSVEGAVLLLAVPGSGKTTVLVDRLGYMVSEKGIDPLCILAITFNKSAAKEMKSRYIGIFGGESGNKVNCRDRKSVV
;
A
#
# COMPACT_ATOMS: atom_id res chain seq x y z
N PHE A 1 -7.54 22.55 6.87
CA PHE A 1 -7.09 22.77 8.24
C PHE A 1 -7.33 24.24 8.61
N ASP A 2 -7.62 24.52 9.86
CA ASP A 2 -7.67 25.89 10.42
C ASP A 2 -6.30 26.32 10.95
N TYR A 3 -6.23 27.51 11.56
CA TYR A 3 -5.00 28.05 12.18
C TYR A 3 -4.41 27.19 13.30
N ASN A 4 -5.20 26.30 13.90
CA ASN A 4 -4.78 25.41 14.99
C ASN A 4 -4.40 24.02 14.46
N ASP A 5 -4.20 23.89 13.15
CA ASP A 5 -3.93 22.63 12.46
C ASP A 5 -5.04 21.58 12.64
N LYS A 6 -6.26 22.03 13.02
CA LYS A 6 -7.42 21.18 13.15
C LYS A 6 -8.08 20.96 11.79
N ARG A 7 -8.37 19.71 11.47
CA ARG A 7 -9.12 19.35 10.25
C ARG A 7 -10.55 19.90 10.35
N ILE A 8 -10.99 20.59 9.30
CA ILE A 8 -12.34 21.18 9.19
C ILE A 8 -13.00 20.60 7.94
N HIS A 9 -14.22 20.08 8.09
CA HIS A 9 -15.04 19.69 6.94
C HIS A 9 -15.53 20.94 6.20
N ILE A 10 -15.74 20.85 4.88
CA ILE A 10 -16.15 22.00 4.05
C ILE A 10 -17.48 22.60 4.53
N ASP A 11 -18.42 21.78 4.99
CA ASP A 11 -19.72 22.24 5.44
C ASP A 11 -19.65 22.96 6.80
N ASP A 12 -18.64 22.63 7.62
CA ASP A 12 -18.38 23.26 8.92
C ASP A 12 -17.58 24.57 8.79
N THR A 13 -17.25 24.98 7.56
CA THR A 13 -16.49 26.22 7.34
C THR A 13 -17.37 27.46 7.58
N GLN A 14 -16.79 28.47 8.20
CA GLN A 14 -17.40 29.75 8.51
C GLN A 14 -16.91 30.85 7.55
N ASN A 15 -17.83 31.76 7.18
CA ASN A 15 -17.45 32.96 6.44
C ASN A 15 -16.47 33.78 7.30
N ASN A 16 -15.44 34.32 6.68
CA ASN A 16 -14.35 35.12 7.32
C ASN A 16 -13.30 34.32 8.13
N LYS A 17 -13.27 32.97 8.01
CA LYS A 17 -12.11 32.20 8.48
C LYS A 17 -11.25 31.74 7.32
N GLU A 18 -9.95 31.70 7.55
CA GLU A 18 -9.00 31.14 6.59
C GLU A 18 -8.77 29.66 6.85
N TYR A 19 -8.64 28.90 5.77
CA TYR A 19 -8.38 27.47 5.77
C TYR A 19 -7.18 27.18 4.91
N PHE A 20 -6.39 26.18 5.29
CA PHE A 20 -5.08 25.92 4.69
C PHE A 20 -5.01 24.52 4.11
N CYS A 21 -4.30 24.36 3.01
CA CYS A 21 -4.03 23.06 2.40
C CYS A 21 -3.14 22.22 3.32
N PRO A 22 -3.53 20.99 3.66
CA PRO A 22 -2.72 20.12 4.51
C PRO A 22 -1.39 19.70 3.87
N TYR A 23 -1.23 19.89 2.56
CA TYR A 23 -0.06 19.46 1.80
C TYR A 23 0.98 20.57 1.61
N CYS A 24 0.54 21.72 1.18
CA CYS A 24 1.44 22.82 0.85
C CYS A 24 1.32 24.02 1.81
N GLY A 25 0.39 23.99 2.77
CA GLY A 25 0.16 25.09 3.70
C GLY A 25 -0.48 26.34 3.07
N ALA A 26 -0.76 26.34 1.77
CA ALA A 26 -1.33 27.50 1.10
C ALA A 26 -2.80 27.74 1.49
N PRO A 27 -3.26 29.00 1.55
CA PRO A 27 -4.64 29.30 1.86
C PRO A 27 -5.59 28.78 0.78
N LEU A 28 -6.70 28.20 1.23
CA LEU A 28 -7.76 27.63 0.39
C LEU A 28 -8.97 28.56 0.29
N ILE A 29 -9.70 28.42 -0.81
CA ILE A 29 -10.99 29.05 -1.03
C ILE A 29 -12.07 27.99 -0.83
N THR A 30 -13.10 28.31 -0.06
CA THR A 30 -14.30 27.49 0.06
C THR A 30 -15.19 27.68 -1.16
N LYS A 31 -15.54 26.61 -1.83
CA LYS A 31 -16.49 26.59 -2.96
C LYS A 31 -17.77 25.91 -2.48
N LYS A 32 -18.82 26.71 -2.22
CA LYS A 32 -20.12 26.28 -1.72
C LYS A 32 -21.23 26.79 -2.66
N GLY A 33 -21.27 26.27 -3.86
CA GLY A 33 -22.29 26.61 -4.86
C GLY A 33 -23.33 25.50 -5.03
N ASP A 34 -24.52 25.87 -5.48
CA ASP A 34 -25.68 24.96 -5.58
C ASP A 34 -25.56 23.91 -6.71
N VAL A 35 -24.59 24.05 -7.62
CA VAL A 35 -24.46 23.19 -8.81
C VAL A 35 -23.38 22.13 -8.66
N ARG A 36 -22.39 22.38 -7.83
CA ARG A 36 -21.27 21.45 -7.57
C ARG A 36 -21.16 21.18 -6.09
N GLN A 37 -20.72 19.96 -5.77
CA GLN A 37 -20.41 19.61 -4.40
C GLN A 37 -19.48 20.62 -3.74
N HIS A 38 -19.72 20.90 -2.47
CA HIS A 38 -18.89 21.80 -1.67
C HIS A 38 -17.47 21.24 -1.56
N HIS A 39 -16.46 22.05 -1.85
CA HIS A 39 -15.07 21.64 -1.78
C HIS A 39 -14.13 22.81 -1.48
N PHE A 40 -12.93 22.49 -1.00
CA PHE A 40 -11.83 23.43 -0.89
C PHE A 40 -11.05 23.50 -2.21
N ALA A 41 -10.66 24.68 -2.63
CA ALA A 41 -9.86 24.88 -3.83
C ALA A 41 -8.66 25.81 -3.54
N HIS A 42 -7.54 25.58 -4.22
CA HIS A 42 -6.47 26.57 -4.27
C HIS A 42 -6.87 27.78 -5.13
N LYS A 43 -6.24 28.91 -4.87
CA LYS A 43 -6.34 30.06 -5.79
C LYS A 43 -5.79 29.64 -7.17
N SER A 44 -6.32 30.26 -8.25
CA SER A 44 -5.84 30.00 -9.61
C SER A 44 -4.31 30.15 -9.70
N ASN A 45 -3.66 29.23 -10.41
CA ASN A 45 -2.20 29.17 -10.63
C ASN A 45 -1.36 28.74 -9.42
N HIS A 46 -1.93 28.28 -8.32
CA HIS A 46 -1.15 27.71 -7.24
C HIS A 46 -0.75 26.25 -7.55
N LEU A 47 0.56 25.96 -7.49
CA LEU A 47 1.09 24.59 -7.62
C LEU A 47 1.15 23.95 -6.22
N CYS A 48 0.26 23.01 -5.96
CA CYS A 48 0.29 22.24 -4.73
C CYS A 48 1.47 21.24 -4.73
N SER A 49 2.05 20.97 -3.56
CA SER A 49 3.08 19.93 -3.39
C SER A 49 2.50 18.52 -3.37
N ASP A 50 1.17 18.38 -3.42
CA ASP A 50 0.52 17.09 -3.61
C ASP A 50 0.79 16.60 -5.04
N THR A 51 1.61 15.57 -5.16
CA THR A 51 2.11 15.07 -6.44
C THR A 51 1.12 14.19 -7.18
N TRP A 52 0.09 13.68 -6.51
CA TRP A 52 -0.88 12.74 -7.06
C TRP A 52 -2.08 13.40 -7.75
N GLU A 53 -2.44 14.61 -7.36
CA GLU A 53 -3.65 15.29 -7.82
C GLU A 53 -3.44 16.33 -8.94
N ARG A 54 -2.27 16.36 -9.58
CA ARG A 54 -1.99 17.38 -10.63
C ARG A 54 -2.76 17.24 -11.93
N THR A 55 -3.58 16.22 -12.09
CA THR A 55 -4.31 15.99 -13.33
C THR A 55 -5.81 15.87 -13.08
N LYS A 56 -6.51 17.00 -13.25
CA LYS A 56 -7.94 17.19 -13.34
C LYS A 56 -8.66 17.58 -12.06
N SER A 57 -9.64 18.49 -12.22
CA SER A 57 -10.68 18.80 -11.24
C SER A 57 -11.22 17.53 -10.59
N TYR A 58 -10.98 17.38 -9.31
CA TYR A 58 -11.52 16.30 -8.51
C TYR A 58 -13.04 16.54 -8.33
N ASP A 59 -13.82 16.10 -9.29
CA ASP A 59 -15.23 15.85 -9.05
C ASP A 59 -15.28 14.46 -8.38
N ILE A 60 -15.20 14.43 -7.04
CA ILE A 60 -15.49 13.22 -6.27
C ILE A 60 -16.90 12.82 -6.63
N SER A 61 -17.08 11.59 -7.12
CA SER A 61 -18.41 11.13 -7.50
C SER A 61 -19.33 11.04 -6.28
N PRO A 62 -20.64 11.24 -6.41
CA PRO A 62 -21.59 11.03 -5.32
C PRO A 62 -21.41 9.65 -4.68
N TRP A 63 -21.18 8.61 -5.49
CA TRP A 63 -20.90 7.25 -5.06
C TRP A 63 -19.69 7.15 -4.10
N HIS A 64 -18.58 7.81 -4.42
CA HIS A 64 -17.37 7.82 -3.57
C HIS A 64 -17.67 8.46 -2.22
N ASN A 65 -18.39 9.58 -2.20
CA ASN A 65 -18.78 10.24 -0.97
C ASN A 65 -19.71 9.40 -0.11
N GLU A 66 -20.72 8.75 -0.71
CA GLU A 66 -21.62 7.87 0.02
C GLU A 66 -20.89 6.74 0.74
N TRP A 67 -19.86 6.18 0.12
CA TRP A 67 -19.01 5.18 0.76
C TRP A 67 -18.15 5.78 1.87
N GLN A 68 -17.56 6.93 1.61
CA GLN A 68 -16.69 7.60 2.59
C GLN A 68 -17.47 8.04 3.84
N GLU A 69 -18.72 8.50 3.67
CA GLU A 69 -19.61 8.90 4.77
C GLU A 69 -20.01 7.75 5.71
N CYS A 70 -19.85 6.49 5.29
CA CYS A 70 -20.07 5.34 6.17
C CYS A 70 -19.02 5.23 7.30
N PHE A 71 -17.95 5.99 7.25
CA PHE A 71 -16.85 5.95 8.21
C PHE A 71 -16.79 7.22 9.05
N PRO A 72 -16.25 7.15 10.28
CA PRO A 72 -16.05 8.35 11.11
C PRO A 72 -15.21 9.40 10.38
N LYS A 73 -15.52 10.67 10.55
CA LYS A 73 -14.83 11.79 9.88
C LYS A 73 -13.32 11.81 10.14
N ASP A 74 -12.88 11.39 11.30
CA ASP A 74 -11.47 11.34 11.67
C ASP A 74 -10.68 10.25 10.89
N ASN A 75 -11.40 9.26 10.36
CA ASN A 75 -10.84 8.21 9.52
C ASN A 75 -10.83 8.53 8.03
N GLN A 76 -11.53 9.60 7.59
CA GLN A 76 -11.65 9.97 6.19
C GLN A 76 -10.52 10.90 5.77
N GLU A 77 -10.09 10.81 4.50
CA GLU A 77 -9.14 11.74 3.88
C GLU A 77 -7.84 11.89 4.68
N VAL A 78 -7.33 10.79 5.22
CA VAL A 78 -6.18 10.80 6.12
C VAL A 78 -4.89 10.99 5.34
N LYS A 79 -4.13 12.03 5.71
CA LYS A 79 -2.83 12.33 5.11
C LYS A 79 -1.77 11.38 5.62
N LEU A 80 -1.09 10.73 4.71
CA LEU A 80 0.07 9.90 4.94
C LEU A 80 1.29 10.48 4.24
N SER A 81 2.48 10.31 4.82
CA SER A 81 3.74 10.84 4.29
C SER A 81 4.83 9.77 4.33
N LEU A 82 5.62 9.70 3.28
CA LEU A 82 6.79 8.83 3.18
C LEU A 82 7.93 9.66 2.56
N GLY A 83 8.83 10.16 3.38
CA GLY A 83 9.81 11.15 2.98
C GLY A 83 9.12 12.43 2.44
N GLU A 84 9.48 12.85 1.23
CA GLU A 84 8.84 13.98 0.56
C GLU A 84 7.51 13.65 -0.12
N THR A 85 7.24 12.36 -0.34
CA THR A 85 6.00 11.89 -0.98
C THR A 85 4.86 11.91 0.04
N LYS A 86 3.74 12.50 -0.35
CA LYS A 86 2.54 12.59 0.48
C LYS A 86 1.36 12.05 -0.30
N HIS A 87 0.52 11.27 0.37
CA HIS A 87 -0.72 10.77 -0.19
C HIS A 87 -1.86 10.87 0.81
N ARG A 88 -3.07 10.88 0.31
CA ARG A 88 -4.30 10.95 1.09
C ARG A 88 -5.10 9.67 0.89
N ALA A 89 -5.25 8.91 1.97
CA ALA A 89 -6.09 7.74 1.98
C ALA A 89 -7.56 8.16 2.05
N ASP A 90 -8.43 7.57 1.25
CA ASP A 90 -9.86 7.87 1.31
C ASP A 90 -10.41 7.55 2.69
N VAL A 91 -10.06 6.38 3.23
CA VAL A 91 -10.35 5.99 4.63
C VAL A 91 -9.15 5.26 5.21
N LEU A 92 -8.85 5.51 6.50
CA LEU A 92 -7.84 4.80 7.26
C LEU A 92 -8.42 4.25 8.56
N ILE A 93 -8.34 2.92 8.76
CA ILE A 93 -8.77 2.23 9.97
C ILE A 93 -7.62 1.35 10.47
N GLY A 94 -7.04 1.70 11.63
CA GLY A 94 -5.86 0.97 12.13
C GLY A 94 -4.73 0.95 11.09
N ARG A 95 -4.35 -0.23 10.61
CA ARG A 95 -3.35 -0.44 9.55
C ARG A 95 -3.96 -0.74 8.17
N THR A 96 -5.21 -0.43 7.97
CA THR A 96 -5.92 -0.70 6.73
C THR A 96 -6.34 0.61 6.06
N VAL A 97 -5.85 0.82 4.85
CA VAL A 97 -6.31 1.88 3.95
C VAL A 97 -7.44 1.31 3.10
N VAL A 98 -8.53 2.06 2.98
CA VAL A 98 -9.62 1.75 2.05
C VAL A 98 -9.64 2.83 0.99
N GLU A 99 -9.60 2.42 -0.27
CA GLU A 99 -9.66 3.29 -1.44
C GLU A 99 -10.92 3.01 -2.24
N PHE A 100 -11.67 4.05 -2.56
CA PHE A 100 -12.90 3.99 -3.34
C PHE A 100 -12.67 4.52 -4.75
N GLN A 101 -12.92 3.71 -5.75
CA GLN A 101 -12.63 4.05 -7.13
C GLN A 101 -13.84 3.83 -8.03
N HIS A 102 -14.52 4.92 -8.42
CA HIS A 102 -15.66 4.86 -9.33
C HIS A 102 -15.28 4.56 -10.78
N SER A 103 -14.06 4.87 -11.20
CA SER A 103 -13.58 4.60 -12.55
C SER A 103 -12.26 3.84 -12.53
N ILE A 104 -12.03 3.02 -13.57
CA ILE A 104 -10.79 2.27 -13.69
C ILE A 104 -9.62 3.23 -13.91
N MET A 105 -8.60 3.11 -13.06
CA MET A 105 -7.39 3.92 -13.10
C MET A 105 -6.28 3.25 -13.91
N PRO A 106 -5.25 3.99 -14.39
CA PRO A 106 -4.08 3.41 -15.02
C PRO A 106 -3.33 2.46 -14.08
N VAL A 107 -2.80 1.34 -14.62
CA VAL A 107 -2.00 0.34 -13.86
C VAL A 107 -0.91 1.01 -13.03
N LYS A 108 -0.15 1.91 -13.64
CA LYS A 108 0.92 2.61 -12.94
C LYS A 108 0.43 3.37 -11.71
N ALA A 109 -0.70 4.07 -11.81
CA ALA A 109 -1.25 4.83 -10.69
C ALA A 109 -1.73 3.90 -9.56
N PHE A 110 -2.31 2.74 -9.91
CA PHE A 110 -2.69 1.71 -8.97
C PHE A 110 -1.47 1.12 -8.25
N ASP A 111 -0.42 0.75 -9.00
CA ASP A 111 0.81 0.19 -8.45
C ASP A 111 1.57 1.20 -7.58
N ASP A 112 1.68 2.45 -8.02
CA ASP A 112 2.34 3.51 -7.27
C ASP A 112 1.64 3.75 -5.92
N ARG A 113 0.29 3.78 -5.87
CA ARG A 113 -0.48 3.90 -4.63
C ARG A 113 -0.26 2.70 -3.71
N ASN A 114 -0.37 1.49 -4.22
CA ASN A 114 -0.13 0.29 -3.42
C ASN A 114 1.30 0.27 -2.86
N ASN A 115 2.29 0.62 -3.66
CA ASN A 115 3.67 0.69 -3.21
C ASN A 115 3.88 1.73 -2.10
N PHE A 116 3.24 2.90 -2.22
CA PHE A 116 3.28 3.92 -1.17
C PHE A 116 2.72 3.37 0.16
N TYR A 117 1.53 2.76 0.14
CA TYR A 117 0.92 2.21 1.34
C TYR A 117 1.69 1.02 1.92
N PHE A 118 2.25 0.15 1.07
CA PHE A 118 3.07 -0.97 1.52
C PHE A 118 4.36 -0.53 2.18
N ASN A 119 4.97 0.53 1.68
CA ASN A 119 6.17 1.08 2.28
C ASN A 119 5.89 1.70 3.66
N LEU A 120 4.64 2.00 3.96
CA LEU A 120 4.16 2.43 5.27
C LEU A 120 3.56 1.28 6.10
N ASN A 121 3.73 0.03 5.68
CA ASN A 121 3.18 -1.18 6.31
C ASN A 121 1.65 -1.19 6.44
N TYR A 122 0.94 -0.54 5.53
CA TYR A 122 -0.52 -0.60 5.46
C TYR A 122 -1.00 -1.75 4.58
N LYS A 123 -2.07 -2.40 4.99
CA LYS A 123 -2.91 -3.22 4.13
C LYS A 123 -3.81 -2.30 3.30
N VAL A 124 -4.11 -2.69 2.06
CA VAL A 124 -4.98 -1.90 1.19
C VAL A 124 -6.22 -2.69 0.80
N VAL A 125 -7.37 -2.08 0.98
CA VAL A 125 -8.67 -2.57 0.51
C VAL A 125 -9.13 -1.62 -0.58
N TRP A 126 -9.34 -2.15 -1.78
CA TRP A 126 -9.91 -1.40 -2.90
C TRP A 126 -11.36 -1.79 -3.12
N LEU A 127 -12.22 -0.80 -3.27
CA LEU A 127 -13.57 -0.98 -3.77
C LEU A 127 -13.74 -0.20 -5.08
N PHE A 128 -13.97 -0.93 -6.17
CA PHE A 128 -14.27 -0.35 -7.48
C PHE A 128 -15.76 -0.44 -7.79
N ASP A 129 -16.31 0.61 -8.34
CA ASP A 129 -17.66 0.58 -8.90
C ASP A 129 -17.63 0.03 -10.33
N LEU A 130 -18.23 -1.13 -10.51
CA LEU A 130 -18.41 -1.80 -11.79
C LEU A 130 -19.90 -1.98 -12.16
N SER A 131 -20.82 -1.32 -11.47
CA SER A 131 -22.26 -1.47 -11.69
C SER A 131 -22.67 -1.19 -13.14
N ASP A 132 -22.17 -0.10 -13.72
CA ASP A 132 -22.41 0.23 -15.14
C ASP A 132 -21.85 -0.83 -16.10
N ILE A 133 -20.76 -1.49 -15.74
CA ILE A 133 -20.13 -2.50 -16.56
C ILE A 133 -20.93 -3.80 -16.55
N VAL A 134 -21.57 -4.11 -15.45
CA VAL A 134 -22.53 -5.22 -15.33
C VAL A 134 -23.82 -4.89 -16.07
N GLU A 135 -24.39 -3.72 -15.88
CA GLU A 135 -25.65 -3.30 -16.51
C GLU A 135 -25.57 -3.31 -18.03
N ASN A 136 -24.43 -2.93 -18.61
CA ASN A 136 -24.25 -2.96 -20.06
C ASN A 136 -23.81 -4.33 -20.61
N GLY A 137 -23.74 -5.37 -19.77
CA GLY A 137 -23.44 -6.75 -20.14
C GLY A 137 -21.99 -7.03 -20.54
N ASN A 138 -21.05 -6.14 -20.21
CA ASN A 138 -19.64 -6.32 -20.45
C ASN A 138 -18.99 -7.22 -19.38
N LEU A 139 -19.49 -7.19 -18.15
CA LEU A 139 -19.19 -8.11 -17.06
C LEU A 139 -20.43 -8.96 -16.76
N THR A 140 -20.28 -10.29 -16.84
CA THR A 140 -21.35 -11.24 -16.53
C THR A 140 -20.88 -12.24 -15.47
N TYR A 141 -21.80 -12.86 -14.76
CA TYR A 141 -21.46 -13.86 -13.76
C TYR A 141 -22.48 -14.99 -13.68
N CYS A 142 -22.06 -16.12 -13.18
CA CYS A 142 -22.91 -17.29 -12.91
C CYS A 142 -22.50 -17.95 -11.59
N SER A 143 -23.44 -18.69 -11.01
CA SER A 143 -23.16 -19.51 -9.83
C SER A 143 -22.35 -20.75 -10.23
N ALA A 144 -21.37 -21.11 -9.40
CA ALA A 144 -20.58 -22.32 -9.49
C ALA A 144 -20.59 -23.04 -8.12
N ASP A 145 -20.12 -24.28 -8.07
CA ASP A 145 -20.13 -25.09 -6.83
C ASP A 145 -19.32 -24.45 -5.69
N ASP A 146 -18.29 -23.68 -6.03
CA ASP A 146 -17.35 -23.02 -5.11
C ASP A 146 -17.53 -21.48 -5.03
N GLY A 147 -18.68 -20.94 -5.48
CA GLY A 147 -18.99 -19.51 -5.41
C GLY A 147 -19.52 -18.93 -6.72
N LEU A 148 -19.03 -17.76 -7.10
CA LEU A 148 -19.41 -17.03 -8.30
C LEU A 148 -18.25 -16.96 -9.28
N CYS A 149 -18.52 -17.30 -10.55
CA CYS A 149 -17.58 -17.15 -11.65
C CYS A 149 -17.98 -15.94 -12.49
N PHE A 150 -17.02 -15.06 -12.72
CA PHE A 150 -17.19 -13.85 -13.51
C PHE A 150 -16.46 -13.96 -14.84
N SER A 151 -17.08 -13.41 -15.88
CA SER A 151 -16.49 -13.28 -17.21
C SER A 151 -16.59 -11.82 -17.64
N TRP A 152 -15.44 -11.19 -17.87
CA TRP A 152 -15.34 -9.79 -18.31
C TRP A 152 -14.85 -9.75 -19.76
N ARG A 153 -15.72 -9.35 -20.64
CA ARG A 153 -15.45 -9.39 -22.10
C ARG A 153 -14.29 -8.51 -22.53
N ASN A 154 -14.18 -7.33 -21.94
CA ASN A 154 -13.12 -6.36 -22.24
C ASN A 154 -12.62 -5.72 -20.94
N PRO A 155 -11.88 -6.46 -20.08
CA PRO A 155 -11.27 -5.88 -18.90
C PRO A 155 -10.28 -4.79 -19.35
N LYS A 156 -10.33 -3.64 -18.72
CA LYS A 156 -9.33 -2.62 -18.99
C LYS A 156 -7.97 -3.13 -18.53
N LYS A 157 -6.91 -2.82 -19.26
CA LYS A 157 -5.53 -3.27 -18.98
C LYS A 157 -5.03 -2.94 -17.57
N ALA A 158 -5.72 -2.05 -16.84
CA ALA A 158 -5.41 -1.68 -15.48
C ALA A 158 -5.36 -2.84 -14.48
N PHE A 159 -6.07 -3.93 -14.71
CA PHE A 159 -6.13 -5.06 -13.79
C PHE A 159 -5.26 -6.26 -14.18
N ASN A 160 -4.63 -6.26 -15.36
CA ASN A 160 -3.89 -7.42 -15.85
C ASN A 160 -2.61 -7.75 -15.06
N SER A 161 -2.10 -6.83 -14.24
CA SER A 161 -0.88 -7.01 -13.45
C SER A 161 -1.14 -7.19 -11.95
N TYR A 162 -2.40 -7.30 -11.54
CA TYR A 162 -2.77 -7.37 -10.12
C TYR A 162 -2.49 -8.75 -9.52
N ASP A 163 -1.72 -8.79 -8.43
CA ASP A 163 -1.44 -10.03 -7.68
C ASP A 163 -2.30 -10.11 -6.40
N VAL A 164 -3.44 -10.79 -6.50
CA VAL A 164 -4.36 -11.07 -5.38
C VAL A 164 -3.77 -12.01 -4.32
N LYS A 165 -2.70 -12.75 -4.67
CA LYS A 165 -2.15 -13.81 -3.80
C LYS A 165 -1.23 -13.27 -2.70
N THR A 166 -0.84 -11.99 -2.74
CA THR A 166 0.11 -11.42 -1.77
C THR A 166 -0.49 -11.19 -0.37
N GLY A 167 -1.82 -11.25 -0.22
CA GLY A 167 -2.50 -11.00 1.06
C GLY A 167 -2.42 -9.55 1.58
N CYS A 168 -1.72 -8.67 0.87
CA CYS A 168 -1.55 -7.26 1.25
C CYS A 168 -2.60 -6.35 0.62
N ILE A 169 -3.29 -6.82 -0.42
CA ILE A 169 -4.35 -6.11 -1.12
C ILE A 169 -5.59 -6.99 -1.11
N ASP A 170 -6.73 -6.41 -0.73
CA ASP A 170 -8.03 -7.00 -0.97
C ASP A 170 -8.75 -6.17 -2.03
N LEU A 171 -9.25 -6.84 -3.04
CA LEU A 171 -9.94 -6.22 -4.15
C LEU A 171 -11.42 -6.58 -4.12
N PHE A 172 -12.26 -5.55 -4.09
CA PHE A 172 -13.70 -5.66 -4.13
C PHE A 172 -14.28 -4.91 -5.32
N PHE A 173 -15.35 -5.45 -5.87
CA PHE A 173 -16.13 -4.83 -6.93
C PHE A 173 -17.58 -4.66 -6.49
N GLN A 174 -18.08 -3.45 -6.53
CA GLN A 174 -19.51 -3.21 -6.50
C GLN A 174 -20.05 -3.51 -7.89
N ILE A 175 -21.00 -4.43 -7.97
CA ILE A 175 -21.59 -4.92 -9.23
C ILE A 175 -23.06 -4.60 -9.39
N SER A 176 -23.65 -3.98 -8.39
CA SER A 176 -25.06 -3.63 -8.34
C SER A 176 -25.29 -2.50 -7.35
N ASN A 177 -26.39 -1.76 -7.53
CA ASN A 177 -26.88 -0.76 -6.58
C ASN A 177 -27.85 -1.35 -5.54
N ASN A 178 -28.05 -2.67 -5.54
CA ASN A 178 -28.85 -3.37 -4.53
C ASN A 178 -28.03 -3.55 -3.24
N GLU A 179 -28.36 -2.80 -2.20
CA GLU A 179 -27.62 -2.80 -0.92
C GLU A 179 -27.49 -4.17 -0.24
N SER A 180 -28.40 -5.10 -0.53
CA SER A 180 -28.42 -6.44 0.10
C SER A 180 -27.45 -7.44 -0.54
N ALA A 181 -27.05 -7.23 -1.80
CA ALA A 181 -26.17 -8.15 -2.52
C ALA A 181 -25.49 -7.40 -3.68
N CYS A 182 -24.50 -6.61 -3.37
CA CYS A 182 -23.95 -5.67 -4.33
C CYS A 182 -22.43 -5.75 -4.50
N ILE A 183 -21.73 -6.42 -3.60
CA ILE A 183 -20.26 -6.41 -3.58
C ILE A 183 -19.73 -7.83 -3.70
N VAL A 184 -18.66 -7.98 -4.45
CA VAL A 184 -17.90 -9.24 -4.56
C VAL A 184 -16.46 -9.01 -4.18
N ARG A 185 -15.88 -9.93 -3.42
CA ARG A 185 -14.44 -9.99 -3.15
C ARG A 185 -13.79 -10.88 -4.19
N VAL A 186 -12.78 -10.38 -4.88
CA VAL A 186 -12.00 -11.20 -5.81
C VAL A 186 -11.16 -12.20 -5.02
N SER A 187 -11.41 -13.50 -5.23
CA SER A 187 -10.70 -14.58 -4.55
C SER A 187 -9.63 -15.23 -5.42
N ASP A 188 -9.86 -15.29 -6.72
CA ASP A 188 -8.92 -15.85 -7.69
C ASP A 188 -9.08 -15.17 -9.05
N VAL A 189 -7.99 -15.07 -9.80
CA VAL A 189 -7.93 -14.48 -11.13
C VAL A 189 -7.24 -15.45 -12.06
N SER A 190 -7.76 -15.60 -13.28
CA SER A 190 -7.19 -16.51 -14.28
C SER A 190 -5.78 -16.08 -14.70
N GLU A 191 -5.03 -17.01 -15.33
CA GLU A 191 -3.70 -16.69 -15.88
C GLU A 191 -3.74 -15.59 -16.96
N SER A 192 -4.86 -15.47 -17.67
CA SER A 192 -5.11 -14.39 -18.64
C SER A 192 -5.51 -13.05 -18.01
N GLY A 193 -5.58 -12.98 -16.67
CA GLY A 193 -5.98 -11.79 -15.94
C GLY A 193 -7.49 -11.75 -15.66
N PHE A 194 -8.03 -10.53 -15.53
CA PHE A 194 -9.43 -10.29 -15.14
C PHE A 194 -10.49 -10.64 -16.22
N GLU A 195 -10.12 -11.24 -17.33
CA GLU A 195 -11.11 -11.81 -18.26
C GLU A 195 -12.00 -12.84 -17.58
N ASN A 196 -11.43 -13.62 -16.65
CA ASN A 196 -12.17 -14.53 -15.80
C ASN A 196 -11.64 -14.44 -14.36
N PHE A 197 -12.53 -14.26 -13.40
CA PHE A 197 -12.19 -14.26 -11.99
C PHE A 197 -13.28 -14.90 -11.14
N LYS A 198 -12.95 -15.24 -9.91
CA LYS A 198 -13.85 -15.87 -8.94
C LYS A 198 -14.08 -15.00 -7.71
N SER A 199 -15.24 -15.19 -7.10
CA SER A 199 -15.59 -14.67 -5.79
C SER A 199 -16.31 -15.76 -4.98
N SER A 200 -16.10 -15.77 -3.66
CA SER A 200 -16.75 -16.76 -2.79
C SER A 200 -18.26 -16.54 -2.68
N ALA A 201 -18.72 -15.29 -2.61
CA ALA A 201 -20.14 -14.94 -2.51
C ALA A 201 -20.37 -13.45 -2.82
N LEU A 202 -21.63 -13.11 -3.07
CA LEU A 202 -22.13 -11.75 -2.99
C LEU A 202 -22.24 -11.34 -1.52
N MET A 203 -21.82 -10.12 -1.22
CA MET A 203 -21.99 -9.51 0.11
C MET A 203 -22.81 -8.23 0.00
N SER A 204 -23.48 -7.93 1.09
CA SER A 204 -24.19 -6.66 1.29
C SER A 204 -23.20 -5.53 1.60
N ARG A 205 -23.70 -4.30 1.54
CA ARG A 205 -22.96 -3.12 1.99
C ARG A 205 -22.51 -3.24 3.45
N ASN A 206 -23.40 -3.72 4.34
CA ASN A 206 -23.07 -3.89 5.75
C ASN A 206 -21.99 -4.96 6.00
N GLU A 207 -22.05 -6.09 5.32
CA GLU A 207 -21.02 -7.12 5.43
C GLU A 207 -19.65 -6.62 4.95
N PHE A 208 -19.62 -5.78 3.92
CA PHE A 208 -18.37 -5.11 3.50
C PHE A 208 -17.84 -4.17 4.58
N LEU A 209 -18.70 -3.35 5.20
CA LEU A 209 -18.32 -2.44 6.28
C LEU A 209 -17.83 -3.20 7.52
N GLU A 210 -18.49 -4.29 7.89
CA GLU A 210 -18.05 -5.19 8.96
C GLU A 210 -16.69 -5.81 8.64
N TYR A 211 -16.51 -6.28 7.41
CA TYR A 211 -15.22 -6.82 6.96
C TYR A 211 -14.10 -5.79 7.10
N VAL A 212 -14.31 -4.57 6.63
CA VAL A 212 -13.30 -3.50 6.71
C VAL A 212 -13.01 -3.13 8.17
N GLY A 213 -14.03 -3.05 9.03
CA GLY A 213 -13.90 -2.81 10.46
C GLY A 213 -13.08 -3.90 11.14
N LEU A 214 -13.42 -5.16 10.92
CA LEU A 214 -12.70 -6.31 11.48
C LEU A 214 -11.23 -6.35 11.03
N VAL A 215 -10.96 -6.12 9.75
CA VAL A 215 -9.58 -6.07 9.23
C VAL A 215 -8.79 -4.90 9.86
N GLY A 216 -9.44 -3.75 10.07
CA GLY A 216 -8.83 -2.60 10.74
C GLY A 216 -8.48 -2.89 12.21
N GLU A 217 -9.32 -3.65 12.92
CA GLU A 217 -9.07 -4.07 14.31
C GLU A 217 -7.94 -5.11 14.42
N ILE A 218 -7.93 -6.10 13.51
CA ILE A 218 -6.88 -7.13 13.46
C ILE A 218 -5.52 -6.55 13.07
N CYS A 219 -5.53 -5.49 12.26
CA CYS A 219 -4.34 -4.76 11.84
C CYS A 219 -4.27 -3.40 12.56
N PRO A 220 -3.85 -3.32 13.82
CA PRO A 220 -3.76 -2.04 14.53
C PRO A 220 -2.81 -1.07 13.82
N ALA A 221 -3.01 0.22 14.05
CA ALA A 221 -2.15 1.26 13.47
C ALA A 221 -0.65 0.96 13.71
N PRO A 222 0.23 1.23 12.73
CA PRO A 222 1.65 1.04 12.92
C PRO A 222 2.14 1.90 14.09
N ASP A 223 2.97 1.32 14.94
CA ASP A 223 3.68 2.11 15.95
C ASP A 223 4.63 3.11 15.24
N ARG A 224 4.96 4.23 15.89
CA ARG A 224 5.94 5.19 15.36
C ARG A 224 7.27 4.52 15.04
N THR A 225 7.65 3.50 15.82
CA THR A 225 8.83 2.68 15.59
C THR A 225 8.81 1.93 14.24
N ASP A 226 7.64 1.47 13.79
CA ASP A 226 7.48 0.81 12.48
C ASP A 226 7.63 1.79 11.30
N LEU A 227 7.12 3.02 11.44
CA LEU A 227 7.27 4.07 10.43
C LEU A 227 8.71 4.54 10.31
N GLU A 228 9.39 4.79 11.44
CA GLU A 228 10.80 5.15 11.50
C GLU A 228 11.69 4.03 10.91
N SER A 229 11.34 2.76 11.19
CA SER A 229 12.03 1.61 10.63
C SER A 229 11.91 1.54 9.11
N ASN A 230 10.77 1.90 8.55
CA ASN A 230 10.54 1.88 7.11
C ASN A 230 11.25 3.04 6.39
N GLU A 231 11.24 4.24 6.96
CA GLU A 231 12.03 5.37 6.46
C GLU A 231 13.54 5.08 6.52
N SER A 232 14.01 4.46 7.60
CA SER A 232 15.38 4.01 7.75
C SER A 232 15.75 3.01 6.65
N TYR A 233 14.87 2.05 6.34
CA TYR A 233 15.11 1.08 5.27
C TYR A 233 15.19 1.73 3.88
N LEU A 234 14.35 2.72 3.59
CA LEU A 234 14.40 3.44 2.32
C LEU A 234 15.69 4.23 2.16
N ARG A 235 16.13 4.92 3.22
CA ARG A 235 17.43 5.61 3.25
C ARG A 235 18.60 4.64 3.06
N PHE A 236 18.52 3.46 3.68
CA PHE A 236 19.50 2.38 3.52
C PHE A 236 19.58 1.93 2.06
N LYS A 237 18.44 1.66 1.40
CA LYS A 237 18.42 1.28 -0.02
C LYS A 237 19.07 2.33 -0.91
N GLU A 238 18.71 3.58 -0.71
CA GLU A 238 19.22 4.70 -1.49
C GLU A 238 20.73 4.86 -1.29
N LYS A 239 21.18 4.87 -0.04
CA LYS A 239 22.59 5.04 0.35
C LYS A 239 23.51 3.98 -0.28
N TYR A 240 23.05 2.74 -0.34
CA TYR A 240 23.85 1.62 -0.86
C TYR A 240 23.42 1.16 -2.25
N SER A 241 22.53 1.90 -2.92
CA SER A 241 22.00 1.60 -4.28
C SER A 241 21.45 0.18 -4.41
N ILE A 242 20.72 -0.28 -3.39
CA ILE A 242 20.19 -1.65 -3.31
C ILE A 242 18.92 -1.78 -4.14
N VAL A 243 18.91 -2.72 -5.08
CA VAL A 243 17.76 -3.04 -5.93
C VAL A 243 17.26 -4.45 -5.64
N LEU A 244 16.07 -4.58 -5.08
CA LEU A 244 15.48 -5.83 -4.62
C LEU A 244 14.01 -5.92 -5.02
N ASN A 245 13.49 -7.14 -5.12
CA ASN A 245 12.06 -7.35 -5.23
C ASN A 245 11.39 -7.32 -3.84
N LYS A 246 10.06 -7.20 -3.82
CA LYS A 246 9.27 -7.05 -2.57
C LYS A 246 9.48 -8.18 -1.55
N GLN A 247 9.66 -9.43 -2.01
CA GLN A 247 9.90 -10.56 -1.10
C GLN A 247 11.29 -10.48 -0.45
N GLN A 248 12.28 -10.07 -1.22
CA GLN A 248 13.64 -9.84 -0.73
C GLN A 248 13.67 -8.68 0.27
N GLU A 249 12.99 -7.58 -0.03
CA GLU A 249 12.85 -6.44 0.88
C GLU A 249 12.23 -6.81 2.22
N ARG A 250 11.11 -7.55 2.20
CA ARG A 250 10.49 -8.06 3.44
C ARG A 250 11.43 -8.92 4.26
N THR A 251 12.23 -9.77 3.60
CA THR A 251 13.20 -10.62 4.28
C THR A 251 14.28 -9.80 4.99
N ILE A 252 14.74 -8.70 4.38
CA ILE A 252 15.75 -7.83 4.97
C ILE A 252 15.19 -7.08 6.19
N GLN A 253 13.98 -6.57 6.09
CA GLN A 253 13.33 -5.81 7.16
C GLN A 253 12.91 -6.68 8.35
N SER A 254 12.61 -7.97 8.14
CA SER A 254 12.23 -8.89 9.20
C SER A 254 13.46 -9.31 10.02
N VAL A 255 13.92 -8.43 10.91
CA VAL A 255 15.12 -8.68 11.74
C VAL A 255 14.81 -9.60 12.92
N GLU A 256 13.66 -9.45 13.54
CA GLU A 256 13.23 -10.20 14.71
C GLU A 256 12.56 -11.54 14.35
N GLY A 257 12.71 -12.51 15.24
CA GLY A 257 12.08 -13.82 15.12
C GLY A 257 12.71 -14.77 14.09
N ALA A 258 12.10 -15.93 13.89
CA ALA A 258 12.53 -16.94 12.93
C ALA A 258 11.97 -16.64 11.54
N VAL A 259 12.85 -16.49 10.54
CA VAL A 259 12.49 -16.21 9.15
C VAL A 259 13.00 -17.33 8.24
N LEU A 260 12.11 -17.94 7.46
CA LEU A 260 12.44 -18.91 6.42
C LEU A 260 12.24 -18.29 5.03
N LEU A 261 13.33 -18.16 4.27
CA LEU A 261 13.31 -17.71 2.88
C LEU A 261 13.48 -18.90 1.94
N LEU A 262 12.41 -19.26 1.22
CA LEU A 262 12.46 -20.25 0.16
C LEU A 262 12.81 -19.56 -1.17
N ALA A 263 13.89 -20.04 -1.81
CA ALA A 263 14.41 -19.37 -3.00
C ALA A 263 15.10 -20.38 -3.94
N VAL A 264 14.81 -20.28 -5.24
CA VAL A 264 15.43 -21.12 -6.27
C VAL A 264 16.90 -20.73 -6.54
N PRO A 265 17.71 -21.60 -7.13
CA PRO A 265 19.08 -21.25 -7.57
C PRO A 265 19.08 -20.01 -8.47
N GLY A 266 20.00 -19.07 -8.25
CA GLY A 266 20.10 -17.83 -9.04
C GLY A 266 19.16 -16.68 -8.62
N SER A 267 18.29 -16.87 -7.65
CA SER A 267 17.32 -15.83 -7.20
C SER A 267 17.91 -14.76 -6.28
N GLY A 268 19.23 -14.67 -6.12
CA GLY A 268 19.87 -13.63 -5.31
C GLY A 268 19.91 -13.90 -3.79
N LYS A 269 19.80 -15.17 -3.34
CA LYS A 269 19.87 -15.53 -1.90
C LYS A 269 21.03 -14.91 -1.14
N THR A 270 22.23 -14.98 -1.70
CA THR A 270 23.43 -14.42 -1.06
C THR A 270 23.38 -12.90 -1.00
N THR A 271 22.82 -12.25 -2.01
CA THR A 271 22.59 -10.79 -2.03
C THR A 271 21.65 -10.39 -0.89
N VAL A 272 20.50 -11.04 -0.76
CA VAL A 272 19.54 -10.77 0.33
C VAL A 272 20.17 -10.98 1.71
N LEU A 273 20.98 -12.04 1.88
CA LEU A 273 21.67 -12.27 3.16
C LEU A 273 22.69 -11.18 3.47
N VAL A 274 23.49 -10.77 2.49
CA VAL A 274 24.49 -9.70 2.66
C VAL A 274 23.82 -8.36 2.96
N ASP A 275 22.76 -8.03 2.23
CA ASP A 275 22.02 -6.77 2.44
C ASP A 275 21.28 -6.77 3.79
N ARG A 276 20.75 -7.94 4.23
CA ARG A 276 20.17 -8.08 5.56
C ARG A 276 21.20 -7.85 6.67
N LEU A 277 22.41 -8.42 6.54
CA LEU A 277 23.52 -8.17 7.47
C LEU A 277 23.87 -6.67 7.53
N GLY A 278 23.96 -6.02 6.37
CA GLY A 278 24.19 -4.58 6.27
C GLY A 278 23.12 -3.77 6.98
N TYR A 279 21.85 -4.09 6.75
CA TYR A 279 20.71 -3.43 7.39
C TYR A 279 20.69 -3.60 8.91
N MET A 280 20.96 -4.81 9.41
CA MET A 280 21.05 -5.12 10.83
C MET A 280 22.13 -4.27 11.52
N VAL A 281 23.28 -4.09 10.89
CA VAL A 281 24.41 -3.35 11.47
C VAL A 281 24.22 -1.84 11.31
N SER A 282 23.89 -1.34 10.10
CA SER A 282 23.89 0.09 9.82
C SER A 282 22.66 0.82 10.31
N GLU A 283 21.48 0.18 10.26
CA GLU A 283 20.21 0.82 10.56
C GLU A 283 19.62 0.37 11.91
N LYS A 284 19.81 -0.91 12.26
CA LYS A 284 19.33 -1.43 13.55
C LYS A 284 20.37 -1.35 14.66
N GLY A 285 21.59 -0.92 14.34
CA GLY A 285 22.65 -0.73 15.32
C GLY A 285 23.12 -2.00 16.01
N ILE A 286 22.85 -3.18 15.43
CA ILE A 286 23.25 -4.45 16.00
C ILE A 286 24.76 -4.59 15.88
N ASP A 287 25.44 -4.88 17.01
CA ASP A 287 26.88 -5.10 17.00
C ASP A 287 27.24 -6.25 16.05
N PRO A 288 28.09 -6.01 15.04
CA PRO A 288 28.50 -7.06 14.10
C PRO A 288 29.14 -8.27 14.78
N LEU A 289 29.69 -8.15 15.98
CA LEU A 289 30.18 -9.26 16.78
C LEU A 289 29.05 -10.17 17.30
N CYS A 290 27.86 -9.67 17.45
CA CYS A 290 26.67 -10.43 17.86
C CYS A 290 25.99 -11.17 16.69
N ILE A 291 26.47 -11.01 15.46
CA ILE A 291 25.87 -11.62 14.26
C ILE A 291 26.76 -12.77 13.79
N LEU A 292 26.16 -13.95 13.63
CA LEU A 292 26.82 -15.12 13.04
C LEU A 292 26.11 -15.52 11.75
N ALA A 293 26.78 -15.38 10.62
CA ALA A 293 26.32 -15.83 9.32
C ALA A 293 26.96 -17.18 8.96
N ILE A 294 26.17 -18.22 8.77
CA ILE A 294 26.66 -19.58 8.51
C ILE A 294 26.37 -19.94 7.04
N THR A 295 27.40 -20.52 6.39
CA THR A 295 27.28 -21.02 5.02
C THR A 295 27.66 -22.50 4.97
N PHE A 296 27.38 -23.15 3.83
CA PHE A 296 27.67 -24.57 3.67
C PHE A 296 29.19 -24.88 3.64
N ASN A 297 30.00 -24.01 3.02
CA ASN A 297 31.45 -24.22 2.87
C ASN A 297 32.26 -22.93 3.06
N LYS A 298 33.57 -23.09 3.22
CA LYS A 298 34.52 -21.98 3.46
C LYS A 298 34.58 -20.97 2.32
N SER A 299 34.42 -21.40 1.07
CA SER A 299 34.41 -20.51 -0.10
C SER A 299 33.26 -19.56 -0.08
N ALA A 300 32.02 -20.08 0.20
CA ALA A 300 30.82 -19.26 0.32
C ALA A 300 30.88 -18.26 1.50
N ALA A 301 31.50 -18.67 2.63
CA ALA A 301 31.72 -17.79 3.77
C ALA A 301 32.67 -16.62 3.43
N LYS A 302 33.76 -16.90 2.72
CA LYS A 302 34.69 -15.87 2.24
C LYS A 302 34.03 -14.95 1.23
N GLU A 303 33.27 -15.49 0.28
CA GLU A 303 32.53 -14.70 -0.72
C GLU A 303 31.52 -13.78 -0.07
N MET A 304 30.70 -14.28 0.86
CA MET A 304 29.74 -13.48 1.60
C MET A 304 30.43 -12.32 2.34
N LYS A 305 31.51 -12.58 3.03
CA LYS A 305 32.31 -11.57 3.74
C LYS A 305 32.90 -10.53 2.79
N SER A 306 33.45 -10.96 1.65
CA SER A 306 33.99 -10.04 0.63
C SER A 306 32.90 -9.13 0.03
N ARG A 307 31.74 -9.69 -0.27
CA ARG A 307 30.59 -8.90 -0.76
C ARG A 307 30.12 -7.87 0.28
N TYR A 308 30.01 -8.28 1.54
CA TYR A 308 29.65 -7.38 2.62
C TYR A 308 30.63 -6.19 2.74
N ILE A 309 31.94 -6.48 2.75
CA ILE A 309 33.00 -5.46 2.81
C ILE A 309 32.94 -4.52 1.59
N GLY A 310 32.67 -5.07 0.42
CA GLY A 310 32.56 -4.29 -0.82
C GLY A 310 31.41 -3.29 -0.85
N ILE A 311 30.29 -3.59 -0.17
CA ILE A 311 29.09 -2.75 -0.14
C ILE A 311 29.11 -1.81 1.08
N PHE A 312 29.42 -2.31 2.27
CA PHE A 312 29.23 -1.61 3.55
C PHE A 312 30.52 -1.11 4.19
N GLY A 313 31.68 -1.44 3.62
CA GLY A 313 32.99 -0.99 4.08
C GLY A 313 33.72 -1.98 5.01
N GLY A 314 35.06 -1.76 5.16
CA GLY A 314 35.96 -2.69 5.81
C GLY A 314 35.93 -2.71 7.34
N GLU A 315 35.63 -1.60 8.02
CA GLU A 315 35.66 -1.54 9.49
C GLU A 315 34.61 -2.44 10.15
N SER A 316 33.35 -2.32 9.75
CA SER A 316 32.27 -3.22 10.21
C SER A 316 32.38 -4.61 9.60
N GLY A 317 32.83 -4.71 8.35
CA GLY A 317 32.97 -5.98 7.65
C GLY A 317 33.98 -6.93 8.28
N ASN A 318 35.07 -6.42 8.85
CA ASN A 318 36.06 -7.24 9.55
C ASN A 318 35.50 -7.87 10.83
N LYS A 319 34.50 -7.25 11.46
CA LYS A 319 33.84 -7.71 12.69
C LYS A 319 32.71 -8.72 12.44
N VAL A 320 32.05 -8.68 11.25
CA VAL A 320 31.00 -9.65 10.94
C VAL A 320 31.54 -11.07 10.87
N ASN A 321 30.90 -11.96 11.61
CA ASN A 321 31.34 -13.34 11.77
C ASN A 321 30.69 -14.25 10.72
N CYS A 322 31.36 -14.45 9.58
CA CYS A 322 30.93 -15.38 8.53
C CYS A 322 31.72 -16.70 8.64
N ARG A 323 31.04 -17.81 8.88
CA ARG A 323 31.68 -19.13 9.07
C ARG A 323 31.03 -20.20 8.19
N ASP A 324 31.76 -21.23 7.88
CA ASP A 324 31.21 -22.47 7.33
C ASP A 324 30.66 -23.37 8.45
N ARG A 325 29.70 -24.24 8.08
CA ARG A 325 29.03 -25.15 9.03
C ARG A 325 29.98 -25.97 9.90
N LYS A 326 31.15 -26.39 9.35
CA LYS A 326 32.12 -27.21 10.08
C LYS A 326 32.97 -26.41 11.07
N SER A 327 33.03 -25.09 10.96
CA SER A 327 33.83 -24.22 11.84
C SER A 327 33.03 -23.64 13.01
N VAL A 328 31.76 -24.04 13.17
CA VAL A 328 30.84 -23.55 14.23
C VAL A 328 30.67 -24.61 15.34
N VAL A 329 31.22 -25.80 15.16
CA VAL A 329 31.23 -26.89 16.16
C VAL A 329 32.51 -26.82 16.99
#